data_ca00219e4c6f6ea919ae74cb9398c679
#
_entry.id   ca00219e4c6f6ea919ae74cb9398c679
#
_cell.length_a   1.000
_cell.length_b   1.000
_cell.length_c   1.000
_cell.angle_alpha   90.00
_cell.angle_beta   90.00
_cell.angle_gamma   90.00
#
_symmetry.space_group_name_H-M   'P 1'
#
loop_
_entity.id
_entity.type
_entity.pdbx_description
1 polymer ?
#
loop_
_entity_poly.entity_id
_entity_poly.type
_entity_poly.pdbx_seq_one_letter_code
_entity_poly.pdbx_strand_id
1 'polypeptide(L)'
;MPTLREQAIAPLSRADAERLLPLLSSGRQNLERRVLRARCLKYFESFDLAWAELNEVLPQIKDPLLEARVAVDLLQLSYYLVRRDETPKLAQLAQKHAASDPLMLAEFYLGNSTVLTAQNEITSALQSARRAEDALLTAPKGRSRDLVVTRVQRQLAHLLSHAGDYLDAKTAAEATVRHAARVGDPWEAAWAVYTTGFVDWAAGRIDQAVDEFTKAEAGLRAYGSSVWRYTCLCLARSRMERGEIADGDRLARQSATGAPEDHAHLALLRGETDVADRILSRAPIGYPEDEQFRNNVRAIVRAEKGDPRGGVRMLDEAAKEFEARGMAHWALGAAVHAAYWRESLVRGGGASRAAGLVRDIGARGGEGFAYYLPEVASWLGRTAERDPAARDLARKIRAHADASLRRAKSDNAAPVGSSALDEATFYLRTVGLTWRELGILREMELLSREGKRLDRASLADRLGVSPNTLRVHLTRIRAKLDVGDRRGDEVLLSAALTQRPVA
;
A
#
# COMPACT_ATOMS: atom_id res chain seq x y z
N MET A 1 -3.18 44.20 -4.72
CA MET A 1 -2.39 42.96 -4.59
C MET A 1 -2.13 42.68 -3.13
N PRO A 2 -2.16 41.44 -2.63
CA PRO A 2 -1.82 41.13 -1.26
C PRO A 2 -0.38 41.54 -0.96
N THR A 3 -0.12 41.99 0.25
CA THR A 3 1.23 42.29 0.74
C THR A 3 2.11 41.07 0.83
N LEU A 4 3.43 41.24 0.91
CA LEU A 4 4.35 40.09 1.10
C LEU A 4 4.06 39.31 2.38
N ARG A 5 3.64 40.04 3.46
CA ARG A 5 3.22 39.42 4.71
C ARG A 5 1.98 38.54 4.53
N GLU A 6 0.95 39.05 3.88
CA GLU A 6 -0.28 38.29 3.59
C GLU A 6 0.03 37.06 2.74
N GLN A 7 0.89 37.18 1.72
CA GLN A 7 1.34 36.03 0.89
C GLN A 7 2.17 35.03 1.70
N ALA A 8 3.02 35.50 2.61
CA ALA A 8 3.84 34.65 3.48
C ALA A 8 3.01 33.85 4.49
N ILE A 9 1.81 34.33 4.86
CA ILE A 9 0.89 33.66 5.79
C ILE A 9 -0.12 32.77 5.06
N ALA A 10 -0.63 33.22 3.90
CA ALA A 10 -1.70 32.54 3.17
C ALA A 10 -1.34 31.10 2.73
N PRO A 11 -2.31 30.18 2.61
CA PRO A 11 -2.09 28.88 1.98
C PRO A 11 -1.54 29.03 0.54
N LEU A 12 -0.53 28.25 0.20
CA LEU A 12 0.09 28.24 -1.14
C LEU A 12 -0.26 26.96 -1.87
N SER A 13 -0.50 27.05 -3.19
CA SER A 13 -0.55 25.93 -4.08
C SER A 13 0.79 25.73 -4.81
N ARG A 14 0.95 24.61 -5.53
CA ARG A 14 2.13 24.36 -6.37
C ARG A 14 2.28 25.42 -7.46
N ALA A 15 1.19 25.79 -8.14
CA ALA A 15 1.20 26.84 -9.16
C ALA A 15 1.58 28.21 -8.60
N ASP A 16 1.17 28.52 -7.34
CA ASP A 16 1.61 29.75 -6.66
C ASP A 16 3.12 29.71 -6.42
N ALA A 17 3.67 28.58 -5.97
CA ALA A 17 5.10 28.41 -5.72
C ALA A 17 5.92 28.54 -7.02
N GLU A 18 5.48 27.95 -8.12
CA GLU A 18 6.12 28.08 -9.44
C GLU A 18 6.20 29.51 -9.94
N ARG A 19 5.13 30.27 -9.74
CA ARG A 19 5.08 31.70 -10.11
C ARG A 19 5.93 32.58 -9.21
N LEU A 20 5.96 32.31 -7.91
CA LEU A 20 6.61 33.16 -6.90
C LEU A 20 8.11 32.92 -6.76
N LEU A 21 8.58 31.68 -6.82
CA LEU A 21 9.97 31.33 -6.51
C LEU A 21 11.00 32.09 -7.36
N PRO A 22 10.84 32.28 -8.67
CA PRO A 22 11.78 33.08 -9.48
C PRO A 22 11.82 34.55 -9.01
N LEU A 23 10.70 35.12 -8.62
CA LEU A 23 10.60 36.50 -8.15
C LEU A 23 11.23 36.71 -6.76
N LEU A 24 11.27 35.65 -5.94
CA LEU A 24 11.80 35.70 -4.58
C LEU A 24 13.31 35.50 -4.53
N SER A 25 13.93 34.99 -5.61
CA SER A 25 15.38 34.71 -5.67
C SER A 25 16.21 35.97 -5.88
N SER A 26 15.61 37.11 -6.26
CA SER A 26 16.29 38.38 -6.53
C SER A 26 15.80 39.48 -5.57
N GLY A 27 16.62 40.50 -5.32
CA GLY A 27 16.29 41.66 -4.51
C GLY A 27 16.58 41.53 -3.01
N ARG A 28 16.20 42.56 -2.22
CA ARG A 28 16.47 42.62 -0.77
C ARG A 28 15.70 41.52 -0.04
N GLN A 29 16.40 40.72 0.74
CA GLN A 29 15.87 39.61 1.52
C GLN A 29 15.41 40.09 2.90
N ASN A 30 14.09 40.36 3.06
CA ASN A 30 13.46 40.59 4.37
C ASN A 30 12.87 39.26 4.90
N LEU A 31 12.37 39.26 6.13
CA LEU A 31 11.86 38.03 6.80
C LEU A 31 10.71 37.38 6.00
N GLU A 32 9.72 38.18 5.60
CA GLU A 32 8.54 37.67 4.88
C GLU A 32 8.92 37.05 3.54
N ARG A 33 9.89 37.66 2.84
CA ARG A 33 10.41 37.12 1.56
C ARG A 33 11.13 35.82 1.74
N ARG A 34 11.95 35.69 2.79
CA ARG A 34 12.65 34.46 3.14
C ARG A 34 11.66 33.33 3.51
N VAL A 35 10.68 33.65 4.37
CA VAL A 35 9.61 32.67 4.71
C VAL A 35 8.88 32.21 3.46
N LEU A 36 8.45 33.14 2.61
CA LEU A 36 7.71 32.83 1.39
C LEU A 36 8.54 31.97 0.42
N ARG A 37 9.84 32.27 0.30
CA ARG A 37 10.78 31.49 -0.52
C ARG A 37 10.93 30.05 0.01
N ALA A 38 11.15 29.89 1.30
CA ALA A 38 11.26 28.56 1.93
C ALA A 38 10.00 27.74 1.75
N ARG A 39 8.83 28.38 1.87
CA ARG A 39 7.53 27.74 1.61
C ARG A 39 7.37 27.30 0.15
N CYS A 40 7.88 28.10 -0.81
CA CYS A 40 7.91 27.68 -2.21
C CYS A 40 8.86 26.48 -2.42
N LEU A 41 10.06 26.48 -1.83
CA LEU A 41 11.05 25.40 -1.93
C LEU A 41 10.47 24.04 -1.49
N LYS A 42 9.57 24.03 -0.52
CA LYS A 42 8.86 22.81 -0.07
C LYS A 42 8.13 22.10 -1.23
N TYR A 43 7.52 22.85 -2.14
CA TYR A 43 6.84 22.29 -3.31
C TYR A 43 7.77 21.72 -4.39
N PHE A 44 9.06 22.05 -4.32
CA PHE A 44 10.11 21.49 -5.18
C PHE A 44 10.94 20.42 -4.49
N GLU A 45 10.44 19.90 -3.36
CA GLU A 45 11.09 18.87 -2.54
C GLU A 45 12.50 19.26 -2.05
N SER A 46 12.81 20.55 -2.03
CA SER A 46 14.04 21.10 -1.44
C SER A 46 13.88 21.25 0.08
N PHE A 47 13.51 20.14 0.75
CA PHE A 47 13.10 20.14 2.16
C PHE A 47 14.19 20.62 3.11
N ASP A 48 15.45 20.20 2.90
CA ASP A 48 16.57 20.63 3.75
C ASP A 48 16.81 22.14 3.66
N LEU A 49 16.74 22.71 2.45
CA LEU A 49 16.89 24.14 2.24
C LEU A 49 15.74 24.94 2.87
N ALA A 50 14.50 24.44 2.68
CA ALA A 50 13.32 25.05 3.29
C ALA A 50 13.40 25.00 4.83
N TRP A 51 13.79 23.86 5.38
CA TRP A 51 13.99 23.68 6.81
C TRP A 51 15.05 24.63 7.38
N ALA A 52 16.22 24.66 6.78
CA ALA A 52 17.32 25.52 7.23
C ALA A 52 16.93 27.00 7.25
N GLU A 53 16.29 27.47 6.18
CA GLU A 53 15.86 28.87 6.08
C GLU A 53 14.76 29.22 7.09
N LEU A 54 13.77 28.36 7.28
CA LEU A 54 12.71 28.60 8.26
C LEU A 54 13.23 28.58 9.70
N ASN A 55 14.14 27.70 10.05
CA ASN A 55 14.77 27.68 11.38
C ASN A 55 15.63 28.92 11.64
N GLU A 56 16.32 29.43 10.64
CA GLU A 56 17.13 30.65 10.78
C GLU A 56 16.27 31.90 11.02
N VAL A 57 15.13 31.99 10.36
CA VAL A 57 14.23 33.17 10.49
C VAL A 57 13.32 33.10 11.70
N LEU A 58 12.92 31.90 12.17
CA LEU A 58 11.96 31.71 13.25
C LEU A 58 12.26 32.56 14.50
N PRO A 59 13.51 32.61 15.05
CA PRO A 59 13.79 33.41 16.25
C PRO A 59 13.73 34.93 16.02
N GLN A 60 13.69 35.37 14.77
CA GLN A 60 13.64 36.78 14.40
C GLN A 60 12.20 37.30 14.20
N ILE A 61 11.21 36.39 14.15
CA ILE A 61 9.79 36.73 13.90
C ILE A 61 9.16 37.26 15.18
N LYS A 62 8.53 38.45 15.06
CA LYS A 62 7.75 39.07 16.15
C LYS A 62 6.24 39.00 15.88
N ASP A 63 5.84 38.72 14.65
CA ASP A 63 4.44 38.61 14.25
C ASP A 63 3.90 37.22 14.64
N PRO A 64 2.91 37.10 15.51
CA PRO A 64 2.41 35.82 15.99
C PRO A 64 1.86 34.89 14.88
N LEU A 65 1.19 35.48 13.88
CA LEU A 65 0.64 34.67 12.76
C LEU A 65 1.73 34.18 11.83
N LEU A 66 2.78 34.96 11.57
CA LEU A 66 3.91 34.57 10.78
C LEU A 66 4.74 33.51 11.54
N GLU A 67 4.88 33.63 12.85
CA GLU A 67 5.50 32.62 13.72
C GLU A 67 4.75 31.27 13.64
N ALA A 68 3.42 31.31 13.80
CA ALA A 68 2.56 30.12 13.66
C ALA A 68 2.71 29.48 12.27
N ARG A 69 2.73 30.30 11.21
CA ARG A 69 2.92 29.81 9.84
C ARG A 69 4.24 29.07 9.69
N VAL A 70 5.33 29.65 10.16
CA VAL A 70 6.65 29.02 10.09
C VAL A 70 6.68 27.72 10.91
N ALA A 71 6.08 27.74 12.10
CA ALA A 71 6.00 26.54 12.94
C ALA A 71 5.17 25.41 12.28
N VAL A 72 4.05 25.73 11.61
CA VAL A 72 3.24 24.76 10.85
C VAL A 72 4.03 24.19 9.67
N ASP A 73 4.76 25.03 8.92
CA ASP A 73 5.56 24.56 7.80
C ASP A 73 6.74 23.70 8.27
N LEU A 74 7.41 24.05 9.38
CA LEU A 74 8.45 23.22 10.00
C LEU A 74 7.87 21.90 10.54
N LEU A 75 6.68 21.91 11.13
CA LEU A 75 6.00 20.69 11.57
C LEU A 75 5.76 19.71 10.39
N GLN A 76 5.32 20.22 9.25
CA GLN A 76 5.16 19.41 8.04
C GLN A 76 6.50 18.92 7.49
N LEU A 77 7.54 19.78 7.49
CA LEU A 77 8.88 19.40 7.04
C LEU A 77 9.54 18.37 7.96
N SER A 78 9.24 18.40 9.27
CA SER A 78 9.77 17.41 10.23
C SER A 78 9.36 15.97 9.85
N TYR A 79 8.21 15.81 9.23
CA TYR A 79 7.75 14.54 8.66
C TYR A 79 8.67 14.08 7.51
N TYR A 80 8.90 14.94 6.49
CA TYR A 80 9.71 14.61 5.32
C TYR A 80 11.19 14.39 5.66
N LEU A 81 11.71 15.13 6.64
CA LEU A 81 13.09 15.06 7.08
C LEU A 81 13.31 14.11 8.26
N VAL A 82 12.25 13.47 8.72
CA VAL A 82 12.26 12.50 9.82
C VAL A 82 12.85 13.08 11.13
N ARG A 83 12.57 14.36 11.41
CA ARG A 83 13.05 15.08 12.60
C ARG A 83 12.04 14.99 13.74
N ARG A 84 11.85 13.79 14.27
CA ARG A 84 10.78 13.47 15.25
C ARG A 84 10.96 14.19 16.60
N ASP A 85 12.18 14.38 17.04
CA ASP A 85 12.48 15.00 18.33
C ASP A 85 12.04 16.48 18.39
N GLU A 86 11.97 17.16 17.24
CA GLU A 86 11.56 18.57 17.14
C GLU A 86 10.04 18.73 17.04
N THR A 87 9.31 17.69 16.67
CA THR A 87 7.87 17.72 16.42
C THR A 87 7.03 18.24 17.60
N PRO A 88 7.22 17.81 18.87
CA PRO A 88 6.40 18.28 19.97
C PRO A 88 6.55 19.79 20.22
N LYS A 89 7.78 20.29 20.12
CA LYS A 89 8.07 21.73 20.29
C LYS A 89 7.43 22.56 19.19
N LEU A 90 7.54 22.11 17.94
CA LEU A 90 6.94 22.78 16.78
C LEU A 90 5.42 22.77 16.86
N ALA A 91 4.81 21.65 17.27
CA ALA A 91 3.37 21.56 17.46
C ALA A 91 2.87 22.52 18.54
N GLN A 92 3.56 22.61 19.67
CA GLN A 92 3.22 23.54 20.74
C GLN A 92 3.32 25.01 20.28
N LEU A 93 4.37 25.36 19.55
CA LEU A 93 4.58 26.71 19.01
C LEU A 93 3.48 27.09 17.99
N ALA A 94 3.18 26.16 17.05
CA ALA A 94 2.13 26.36 16.06
C ALA A 94 0.76 26.54 16.72
N GLN A 95 0.41 25.69 17.68
CA GLN A 95 -0.87 25.72 18.38
C GLN A 95 -1.12 27.05 19.13
N LYS A 96 -0.06 27.61 19.70
CA LYS A 96 -0.13 28.83 20.52
C LYS A 96 -0.80 30.02 19.80
N HIS A 97 -0.57 30.16 18.48
CA HIS A 97 -1.03 31.31 17.71
C HIS A 97 -1.97 30.96 16.55
N ALA A 98 -2.04 29.68 16.13
CA ALA A 98 -2.90 29.23 15.03
C ALA A 98 -4.39 29.42 15.34
N ALA A 99 -4.79 29.39 16.62
CA ALA A 99 -6.20 29.50 17.02
C ALA A 99 -6.89 30.84 16.62
N SER A 100 -6.12 31.88 16.31
CA SER A 100 -6.66 33.16 15.87
C SER A 100 -7.04 33.24 14.39
N ASP A 101 -6.65 32.25 13.58
CA ASP A 101 -6.95 32.12 12.14
C ASP A 101 -7.45 30.74 11.81
N PRO A 102 -8.71 30.56 11.37
CA PRO A 102 -9.27 29.24 11.08
C PRO A 102 -8.52 28.45 10.01
N LEU A 103 -7.95 29.10 8.99
CA LEU A 103 -7.17 28.43 7.95
C LEU A 103 -5.83 27.94 8.51
N MET A 104 -5.18 28.77 9.33
CA MET A 104 -3.94 28.40 10.00
C MET A 104 -4.16 27.24 10.98
N LEU A 105 -5.25 27.30 11.74
CA LEU A 105 -5.63 26.23 12.67
C LEU A 105 -5.88 24.91 11.94
N ALA A 106 -6.58 24.97 10.80
CA ALA A 106 -6.81 23.77 9.97
C ALA A 106 -5.49 23.20 9.41
N GLU A 107 -4.58 24.03 8.92
CA GLU A 107 -3.28 23.59 8.43
C GLU A 107 -2.37 23.05 9.56
N PHE A 108 -2.49 23.60 10.78
CA PHE A 108 -1.83 23.03 11.96
C PHE A 108 -2.32 21.61 12.25
N TYR A 109 -3.63 21.42 12.37
CA TYR A 109 -4.19 20.08 12.63
C TYR A 109 -3.92 19.12 11.49
N LEU A 110 -3.90 19.58 10.24
CA LEU A 110 -3.50 18.76 9.07
C LEU A 110 -2.04 18.32 9.18
N GLY A 111 -1.11 19.23 9.51
CA GLY A 111 0.30 18.92 9.73
C GLY A 111 0.50 17.91 10.86
N ASN A 112 -0.20 18.09 11.98
CA ASN A 112 -0.18 17.16 13.10
C ASN A 112 -0.73 15.79 12.71
N SER A 113 -1.83 15.75 11.94
CA SER A 113 -2.39 14.51 11.39
C SER A 113 -1.37 13.78 10.51
N THR A 114 -0.63 14.49 9.65
CA THR A 114 0.41 13.90 8.79
C THR A 114 1.53 13.27 9.61
N VAL A 115 1.98 13.94 10.67
CA VAL A 115 3.00 13.39 11.58
C VAL A 115 2.52 12.12 12.28
N LEU A 116 1.29 12.14 12.82
CA LEU A 116 0.68 10.97 13.47
C LEU A 116 0.48 9.80 12.49
N THR A 117 0.16 10.09 11.23
CA THR A 117 0.09 9.07 10.17
C THR A 117 1.43 8.39 9.97
N ALA A 118 2.53 9.15 9.96
CA ALA A 118 3.88 8.61 9.85
C ALA A 118 4.29 7.73 11.04
N GLN A 119 3.66 7.95 12.18
CA GLN A 119 3.84 7.13 13.39
C GLN A 119 2.88 5.93 13.43
N ASN A 120 2.07 5.76 12.39
CA ASN A 120 1.01 4.75 12.29
C ASN A 120 -0.06 4.85 13.41
N GLU A 121 -0.22 6.05 13.99
CA GLU A 121 -1.24 6.37 15.01
C GLU A 121 -2.53 6.84 14.31
N ILE A 122 -3.18 5.93 13.56
CA ILE A 122 -4.28 6.28 12.64
C ILE A 122 -5.49 6.87 13.39
N THR A 123 -5.83 6.36 14.55
CA THR A 123 -6.94 6.89 15.37
C THR A 123 -6.68 8.35 15.75
N SER A 124 -5.49 8.67 16.26
CA SER A 124 -5.11 10.03 16.64
C SER A 124 -4.99 10.96 15.43
N ALA A 125 -4.47 10.44 14.31
CA ALA A 125 -4.38 11.15 13.04
C ALA A 125 -5.77 11.55 12.51
N LEU A 126 -6.75 10.63 12.56
CA LEU A 126 -8.15 10.90 12.20
C LEU A 126 -8.77 11.99 13.08
N GLN A 127 -8.57 11.91 14.38
CA GLN A 127 -9.05 12.96 15.30
C GLN A 127 -8.47 14.34 14.95
N SER A 128 -7.19 14.40 14.63
CA SER A 128 -6.53 15.64 14.20
C SER A 128 -7.08 16.14 12.85
N ALA A 129 -7.27 15.25 11.86
CA ALA A 129 -7.84 15.63 10.58
C ALA A 129 -9.30 16.11 10.69
N ARG A 130 -10.11 15.52 11.58
CA ARG A 130 -11.47 16.01 11.88
C ARG A 130 -11.46 17.40 12.53
N ARG A 131 -10.52 17.66 13.46
CA ARG A 131 -10.35 19.02 14.00
C ARG A 131 -9.95 20.04 12.94
N ALA A 132 -9.18 19.64 11.94
CA ALA A 132 -8.88 20.49 10.79
C ALA A 132 -10.15 20.79 9.98
N GLU A 133 -11.02 19.81 9.77
CA GLU A 133 -12.32 19.98 9.11
C GLU A 133 -13.23 20.93 9.88
N ASP A 134 -13.33 20.77 11.22
CA ASP A 134 -14.11 21.63 12.09
C ASP A 134 -13.63 23.11 12.04
N ALA A 135 -12.32 23.34 12.06
CA ALA A 135 -11.75 24.68 11.94
C ALA A 135 -12.16 25.36 10.62
N LEU A 136 -12.32 24.59 9.54
CA LEU A 136 -12.74 25.12 8.24
C LEU A 136 -14.23 25.54 8.18
N LEU A 137 -15.05 25.14 9.13
CA LEU A 137 -16.47 25.54 9.16
C LEU A 137 -16.60 27.07 9.30
N THR A 138 -15.71 27.72 10.06
CA THR A 138 -15.70 29.17 10.30
C THR A 138 -14.78 29.93 9.35
N ALA A 139 -13.99 29.23 8.51
CA ALA A 139 -13.08 29.86 7.58
C ALA A 139 -13.83 30.62 6.46
N PRO A 140 -13.36 31.82 6.04
CA PRO A 140 -13.99 32.56 4.96
C PRO A 140 -13.93 31.77 3.64
N LYS A 141 -15.05 31.84 2.90
CA LYS A 141 -15.15 31.18 1.57
C LYS A 141 -14.15 31.80 0.59
N GLY A 142 -13.58 30.98 -0.28
CA GLY A 142 -12.64 31.42 -1.33
C GLY A 142 -11.58 30.38 -1.65
N ARG A 143 -10.71 30.70 -2.61
CA ARG A 143 -9.68 29.78 -3.15
C ARG A 143 -8.76 29.21 -2.04
N SER A 144 -8.35 30.05 -1.07
CA SER A 144 -7.49 29.60 0.03
C SER A 144 -8.18 28.54 0.90
N ARG A 145 -9.48 28.74 1.21
CA ARG A 145 -10.26 27.72 1.93
C ARG A 145 -10.41 26.44 1.11
N ASP A 146 -10.77 26.55 -0.18
CA ASP A 146 -10.91 25.38 -1.04
C ASP A 146 -9.59 24.58 -1.13
N LEU A 147 -8.44 25.26 -1.16
CA LEU A 147 -7.12 24.61 -1.15
C LEU A 147 -6.88 23.83 0.15
N VAL A 148 -7.17 24.43 1.31
CA VAL A 148 -6.98 23.73 2.59
C VAL A 148 -8.00 22.59 2.74
N VAL A 149 -9.26 22.79 2.33
CA VAL A 149 -10.29 21.74 2.30
C VAL A 149 -9.82 20.56 1.42
N THR A 150 -9.28 20.83 0.23
CA THR A 150 -8.74 19.78 -0.66
C THR A 150 -7.74 18.89 0.07
N ARG A 151 -6.83 19.50 0.83
CA ARG A 151 -5.78 18.77 1.55
C ARG A 151 -6.30 18.02 2.77
N VAL A 152 -7.22 18.62 3.52
CA VAL A 152 -7.86 17.98 4.68
C VAL A 152 -8.70 16.78 4.23
N GLN A 153 -9.52 16.93 3.18
CA GLN A 153 -10.33 15.84 2.65
C GLN A 153 -9.47 14.71 2.06
N ARG A 154 -8.36 15.05 1.40
CA ARG A 154 -7.38 14.08 0.93
C ARG A 154 -6.79 13.27 2.10
N GLN A 155 -6.39 13.93 3.18
CA GLN A 155 -5.85 13.28 4.37
C GLN A 155 -6.90 12.39 5.04
N LEU A 156 -8.15 12.86 5.15
CA LEU A 156 -9.27 12.07 5.66
C LEU A 156 -9.52 10.83 4.81
N ALA A 157 -9.57 10.97 3.48
CA ALA A 157 -9.75 9.83 2.56
C ALA A 157 -8.67 8.76 2.75
N HIS A 158 -7.42 9.18 2.89
CA HIS A 158 -6.29 8.28 3.12
C HIS A 158 -6.41 7.56 4.48
N LEU A 159 -6.66 8.30 5.56
CA LEU A 159 -6.79 7.74 6.90
C LEU A 159 -7.99 6.81 7.06
N LEU A 160 -9.14 7.19 6.50
CA LEU A 160 -10.35 6.36 6.50
C LEU A 160 -10.13 5.07 5.72
N SER A 161 -9.34 5.10 4.64
CA SER A 161 -8.95 3.88 3.92
C SER A 161 -8.11 2.95 4.81
N HIS A 162 -7.16 3.48 5.57
CA HIS A 162 -6.38 2.68 6.54
C HIS A 162 -7.26 2.14 7.69
N ALA A 163 -8.23 2.94 8.14
CA ALA A 163 -9.21 2.53 9.15
C ALA A 163 -10.23 1.52 8.61
N GLY A 164 -10.26 1.28 7.30
CA GLY A 164 -11.21 0.38 6.67
C GLY A 164 -12.62 0.94 6.51
N ASP A 165 -12.80 2.26 6.64
CA ASP A 165 -14.09 2.94 6.46
C ASP A 165 -14.22 3.45 5.02
N TYR A 166 -14.39 2.52 4.08
CA TYR A 166 -14.28 2.79 2.64
C TYR A 166 -15.41 3.68 2.10
N LEU A 167 -16.59 3.68 2.72
CA LEU A 167 -17.71 4.57 2.33
C LEU A 167 -17.38 6.04 2.64
N ASP A 168 -16.92 6.30 3.86
CA ASP A 168 -16.53 7.65 4.27
C ASP A 168 -15.27 8.10 3.53
N ALA A 169 -14.32 7.19 3.28
CA ALA A 169 -13.13 7.46 2.47
C ALA A 169 -13.50 7.91 1.05
N LYS A 170 -14.48 7.25 0.42
CA LYS A 170 -14.99 7.63 -0.90
C LYS A 170 -15.63 9.02 -0.88
N THR A 171 -16.44 9.31 0.12
CA THR A 171 -17.07 10.63 0.30
C THR A 171 -16.02 11.74 0.42
N ALA A 172 -14.96 11.51 1.21
CA ALA A 172 -13.85 12.44 1.35
C ALA A 172 -13.04 12.60 0.06
N ALA A 173 -12.79 11.51 -0.70
CA ALA A 173 -12.13 11.56 -2.00
C ALA A 173 -12.93 12.37 -3.02
N GLU A 174 -14.25 12.18 -3.10
CA GLU A 174 -15.13 12.96 -3.95
C GLU A 174 -15.12 14.46 -3.57
N ALA A 175 -15.09 14.77 -2.27
CA ALA A 175 -14.94 16.15 -1.80
C ALA A 175 -13.59 16.73 -2.22
N THR A 176 -12.50 15.93 -2.13
CA THR A 176 -11.17 16.32 -2.61
C THR A 176 -11.21 16.75 -4.09
N VAL A 177 -11.81 15.94 -4.95
CA VAL A 177 -11.94 16.24 -6.39
C VAL A 177 -12.74 17.53 -6.64
N ARG A 178 -13.89 17.70 -5.95
CA ARG A 178 -14.72 18.90 -6.11
C ARG A 178 -14.00 20.19 -5.70
N HIS A 179 -13.25 20.16 -4.59
CA HIS A 179 -12.53 21.34 -4.11
C HIS A 179 -11.26 21.61 -4.92
N ALA A 180 -10.52 20.57 -5.35
CA ALA A 180 -9.38 20.74 -6.24
C ALA A 180 -9.76 21.41 -7.56
N ALA A 181 -10.93 21.06 -8.13
CA ALA A 181 -11.46 21.72 -9.32
C ALA A 181 -11.71 23.23 -9.11
N ARG A 182 -12.16 23.65 -7.93
CA ARG A 182 -12.35 25.08 -7.59
C ARG A 182 -11.03 25.82 -7.38
N VAL A 183 -10.01 25.13 -6.86
CA VAL A 183 -8.65 25.69 -6.72
C VAL A 183 -8.03 25.98 -8.08
N GLY A 184 -8.30 25.12 -9.07
CA GLY A 184 -7.79 25.27 -10.44
C GLY A 184 -6.29 25.02 -10.57
N ASP A 185 -5.68 24.32 -9.63
CA ASP A 185 -4.26 23.95 -9.66
C ASP A 185 -4.13 22.51 -10.22
N PRO A 186 -3.42 22.30 -11.35
CA PRO A 186 -3.27 20.97 -11.95
C PRO A 186 -2.59 19.94 -11.04
N TRP A 187 -1.67 20.37 -10.19
CA TRP A 187 -1.03 19.50 -9.18
C TRP A 187 -2.04 18.96 -8.17
N GLU A 188 -2.86 19.85 -7.57
CA GLU A 188 -3.88 19.45 -6.60
C GLU A 188 -4.96 18.58 -7.28
N ALA A 189 -5.30 18.87 -8.55
CA ALA A 189 -6.23 18.05 -9.33
C ALA A 189 -5.69 16.62 -9.57
N ALA A 190 -4.43 16.49 -10.00
CA ALA A 190 -3.81 15.18 -10.22
C ALA A 190 -3.67 14.39 -8.92
N TRP A 191 -3.40 15.09 -7.81
CA TRP A 191 -3.32 14.45 -6.51
C TRP A 191 -4.70 14.04 -5.95
N ALA A 192 -5.77 14.76 -6.31
CA ALA A 192 -7.14 14.33 -6.00
C ALA A 192 -7.50 13.04 -6.74
N VAL A 193 -7.09 12.90 -7.99
CA VAL A 193 -7.27 11.67 -8.78
C VAL A 193 -6.49 10.50 -8.16
N TYR A 194 -5.23 10.72 -7.74
CA TYR A 194 -4.45 9.73 -6.98
C TYR A 194 -5.21 9.27 -5.72
N THR A 195 -5.80 10.22 -4.98
CA THR A 195 -6.56 9.90 -3.76
C THR A 195 -7.75 9.00 -4.04
N THR A 196 -8.49 9.24 -5.14
CA THR A 196 -9.59 8.38 -5.58
C THR A 196 -9.07 6.97 -5.88
N GLY A 197 -7.97 6.86 -6.64
CA GLY A 197 -7.33 5.58 -6.93
C GLY A 197 -6.91 4.82 -5.68
N PHE A 198 -6.39 5.52 -4.66
CA PHE A 198 -5.98 4.90 -3.40
C PHE A 198 -7.19 4.37 -2.61
N VAL A 199 -8.29 5.12 -2.55
CA VAL A 199 -9.55 4.68 -1.92
C VAL A 199 -10.13 3.48 -2.66
N ASP A 200 -10.15 3.49 -3.99
CA ASP A 200 -10.64 2.38 -4.79
C ASP A 200 -9.77 1.13 -4.59
N TRP A 201 -8.45 1.29 -4.57
CA TRP A 201 -7.53 0.19 -4.27
C TRP A 201 -7.82 -0.39 -2.88
N ALA A 202 -7.89 0.44 -1.84
CA ALA A 202 -8.13 -0.02 -0.46
C ALA A 202 -9.47 -0.76 -0.32
N ALA A 203 -10.49 -0.30 -1.03
CA ALA A 203 -11.81 -0.96 -1.05
C ALA A 203 -11.87 -2.22 -1.95
N GLY A 204 -10.77 -2.58 -2.63
CA GLY A 204 -10.69 -3.75 -3.51
C GLY A 204 -11.32 -3.54 -4.90
N ARG A 205 -11.58 -2.30 -5.30
CA ARG A 205 -12.03 -1.91 -6.65
C ARG A 205 -10.82 -1.75 -7.58
N ILE A 206 -10.09 -2.84 -7.84
CA ILE A 206 -8.76 -2.80 -8.48
C ILE A 206 -8.79 -2.24 -9.90
N ASP A 207 -9.83 -2.55 -10.69
CA ASP A 207 -9.94 -2.01 -12.07
C ASP A 207 -10.06 -0.48 -12.05
N GLN A 208 -10.93 0.07 -11.19
CA GLN A 208 -11.07 1.52 -10.99
C GLN A 208 -9.78 2.14 -10.48
N ALA A 209 -9.12 1.51 -9.51
CA ALA A 209 -7.84 1.98 -8.97
C ALA A 209 -6.77 2.09 -10.07
N VAL A 210 -6.64 1.11 -10.96
CA VAL A 210 -5.72 1.15 -12.09
C VAL A 210 -6.03 2.32 -13.02
N ASP A 211 -7.32 2.55 -13.33
CA ASP A 211 -7.73 3.64 -14.20
C ASP A 211 -7.40 5.01 -13.57
N GLU A 212 -7.72 5.20 -12.29
CA GLU A 212 -7.45 6.45 -11.59
C GLU A 212 -5.94 6.68 -11.38
N PHE A 213 -5.18 5.66 -10.97
CA PHE A 213 -3.72 5.80 -10.86
C PHE A 213 -3.04 6.06 -12.21
N THR A 214 -3.57 5.53 -13.32
CA THR A 214 -3.06 5.81 -14.67
C THR A 214 -3.25 7.29 -15.02
N LYS A 215 -4.43 7.87 -14.72
CA LYS A 215 -4.70 9.32 -14.91
C LYS A 215 -3.81 10.17 -14.00
N ALA A 216 -3.69 9.79 -12.73
CA ALA A 216 -2.85 10.49 -11.76
C ALA A 216 -1.37 10.47 -12.14
N GLU A 217 -0.86 9.31 -12.59
CA GLU A 217 0.51 9.15 -13.06
C GLU A 217 0.81 10.09 -14.23
N ALA A 218 -0.08 10.14 -15.22
CA ALA A 218 0.06 11.04 -16.36
C ALA A 218 0.06 12.53 -15.93
N GLY A 219 -0.82 12.92 -15.00
CA GLY A 219 -0.91 14.29 -14.48
C GLY A 219 0.28 14.71 -13.62
N LEU A 220 0.89 13.78 -12.90
CA LEU A 220 2.00 14.05 -11.98
C LEU A 220 3.39 13.91 -12.62
N ARG A 221 3.49 13.24 -13.77
CA ARG A 221 4.76 12.92 -14.45
C ARG A 221 5.62 14.15 -14.71
N ALA A 222 5.01 15.24 -15.17
CA ALA A 222 5.72 16.48 -15.50
C ALA A 222 6.47 17.09 -14.31
N TYR A 223 6.05 16.76 -13.09
CA TYR A 223 6.66 17.28 -11.87
C TYR A 223 7.86 16.44 -11.38
N GLY A 224 7.99 15.18 -11.81
CA GLY A 224 9.08 14.27 -11.42
C GLY A 224 9.23 14.05 -9.91
N SER A 225 8.19 14.34 -9.15
CA SER A 225 8.18 14.41 -7.69
C SER A 225 8.13 13.04 -7.02
N SER A 226 8.36 13.01 -5.70
CA SER A 226 8.18 11.80 -4.88
C SER A 226 6.73 11.25 -4.99
N VAL A 227 5.75 12.15 -5.09
CA VAL A 227 4.33 11.75 -5.26
C VAL A 227 4.11 11.04 -6.59
N TRP A 228 4.70 11.50 -7.68
CA TRP A 228 4.64 10.80 -8.98
C TRP A 228 5.27 9.41 -8.88
N ARG A 229 6.46 9.31 -8.27
CA ARG A 229 7.14 8.02 -8.06
C ARG A 229 6.31 7.06 -7.23
N TYR A 230 5.71 7.56 -6.15
CA TYR A 230 4.82 6.75 -5.31
C TYR A 230 3.54 6.34 -6.05
N THR A 231 2.99 7.21 -6.90
CA THR A 231 1.86 6.87 -7.78
C THR A 231 2.22 5.72 -8.74
N CYS A 232 3.43 5.75 -9.32
CA CYS A 232 3.93 4.64 -10.15
C CYS A 232 3.99 3.32 -9.36
N LEU A 233 4.39 3.35 -8.09
CA LEU A 233 4.43 2.17 -7.22
C LEU A 233 3.02 1.63 -6.93
N CYS A 234 2.06 2.52 -6.61
CA CYS A 234 0.67 2.13 -6.40
C CYS A 234 0.04 1.55 -7.67
N LEU A 235 0.30 2.16 -8.82
CA LEU A 235 -0.14 1.64 -10.12
C LEU A 235 0.50 0.28 -10.44
N ALA A 236 1.80 0.13 -10.17
CA ALA A 236 2.51 -1.14 -10.35
C ALA A 236 1.86 -2.26 -9.53
N ARG A 237 1.60 -2.00 -8.26
CA ARG A 237 0.93 -2.94 -7.36
C ARG A 237 -0.46 -3.31 -7.87
N SER A 238 -1.30 -2.32 -8.17
CA SER A 238 -2.67 -2.56 -8.63
C SER A 238 -2.71 -3.34 -9.96
N ARG A 239 -1.78 -3.07 -10.89
CA ARG A 239 -1.65 -3.86 -12.13
C ARG A 239 -1.24 -5.30 -11.87
N MET A 240 -0.27 -5.53 -10.98
CA MET A 240 0.13 -6.90 -10.60
C MET A 240 -1.00 -7.65 -9.89
N GLU A 241 -1.73 -6.99 -8.99
CA GLU A 241 -2.92 -7.55 -8.34
C GLU A 241 -4.03 -7.88 -9.35
N ARG A 242 -4.12 -7.12 -10.44
CA ARG A 242 -5.00 -7.39 -11.59
C ARG A 242 -4.48 -8.50 -12.51
N GLY A 243 -3.23 -8.95 -12.32
CA GLY A 243 -2.57 -10.00 -13.11
C GLY A 243 -1.74 -9.48 -14.30
N GLU A 244 -1.51 -8.18 -14.42
CA GLU A 244 -0.65 -7.55 -15.43
C GLU A 244 0.78 -7.45 -14.90
N ILE A 245 1.45 -8.59 -14.81
CA ILE A 245 2.73 -8.72 -14.09
C ILE A 245 3.86 -7.95 -14.78
N ALA A 246 3.99 -8.07 -16.11
CA ALA A 246 5.06 -7.43 -16.87
C ALA A 246 4.96 -5.90 -16.84
N ASP A 247 3.75 -5.36 -17.00
CA ASP A 247 3.49 -3.92 -16.94
C ASP A 247 3.72 -3.37 -15.55
N GLY A 248 3.26 -4.09 -14.51
CA GLY A 248 3.50 -3.73 -13.12
C GLY A 248 5.00 -3.70 -12.78
N ASP A 249 5.76 -4.70 -13.22
CA ASP A 249 7.20 -4.77 -12.98
C ASP A 249 7.97 -3.62 -13.67
N ARG A 250 7.57 -3.25 -14.88
CA ARG A 250 8.13 -2.09 -15.58
C ARG A 250 7.89 -0.78 -14.80
N LEU A 251 6.68 -0.57 -14.29
CA LEU A 251 6.32 0.61 -13.47
C LEU A 251 7.05 0.61 -12.12
N ALA A 252 7.17 -0.53 -11.45
CA ALA A 252 7.91 -0.65 -10.20
C ALA A 252 9.37 -0.23 -10.34
N ARG A 253 10.02 -0.61 -11.46
CA ARG A 253 11.39 -0.14 -11.79
C ARG A 253 11.48 1.35 -12.04
N GLN A 254 10.45 1.96 -12.62
CA GLN A 254 10.41 3.42 -12.84
C GLN A 254 10.20 4.20 -11.56
N SER A 255 9.48 3.64 -10.59
CA SER A 255 9.18 4.33 -9.33
C SER A 255 10.45 4.67 -8.53
N ALA A 256 11.43 3.75 -8.51
CA ALA A 256 12.66 3.87 -7.72
C ALA A 256 12.42 4.36 -6.28
N THR A 257 11.25 4.08 -5.72
CA THR A 257 10.79 4.50 -4.39
C THR A 257 9.99 3.37 -3.75
N GLY A 258 9.62 3.53 -2.50
CA GLY A 258 8.87 2.56 -1.71
C GLY A 258 9.72 1.93 -0.62
N ALA A 259 9.03 1.44 0.40
CA ALA A 259 9.66 0.71 1.49
C ALA A 259 10.08 -0.71 1.04
N PRO A 260 11.04 -1.34 1.73
CA PRO A 260 11.44 -2.72 1.42
C PRO A 260 10.28 -3.71 1.40
N GLU A 261 9.31 -3.54 2.29
CA GLU A 261 8.09 -4.37 2.34
C GLU A 261 7.20 -4.21 1.10
N ASP A 262 7.13 -3.03 0.51
CA ASP A 262 6.41 -2.80 -0.74
C ASP A 262 7.06 -3.61 -1.89
N HIS A 263 8.37 -3.52 -2.03
CA HIS A 263 9.11 -4.28 -3.04
C HIS A 263 9.08 -5.79 -2.80
N ALA A 264 9.10 -6.22 -1.54
CA ALA A 264 8.94 -7.62 -1.19
C ALA A 264 7.53 -8.15 -1.53
N HIS A 265 6.49 -7.32 -1.31
CA HIS A 265 5.13 -7.66 -1.72
C HIS A 265 5.01 -7.79 -3.25
N LEU A 266 5.59 -6.84 -4.02
CA LEU A 266 5.64 -6.95 -5.48
C LEU A 266 6.38 -8.22 -5.95
N ALA A 267 7.44 -8.64 -5.24
CA ALA A 267 8.12 -9.90 -5.53
C ALA A 267 7.23 -11.11 -5.26
N LEU A 268 6.42 -11.08 -4.19
CA LEU A 268 5.41 -12.13 -3.91
C LEU A 268 4.36 -12.20 -5.02
N LEU A 269 3.87 -11.08 -5.53
CA LEU A 269 2.92 -11.05 -6.66
C LEU A 269 3.50 -11.65 -7.94
N ARG A 270 4.83 -11.60 -8.13
CA ARG A 270 5.54 -12.28 -9.22
C ARG A 270 5.82 -13.76 -8.94
N GLY A 271 5.51 -14.26 -7.74
CA GLY A 271 5.85 -15.60 -7.30
C GLY A 271 7.33 -15.79 -6.90
N GLU A 272 8.06 -14.70 -6.68
CA GLU A 272 9.49 -14.67 -6.38
C GLU A 272 9.75 -14.64 -4.87
N THR A 273 9.28 -15.65 -4.13
CA THR A 273 9.35 -15.70 -2.66
C THR A 273 10.77 -15.55 -2.11
N ASP A 274 11.78 -16.13 -2.78
CA ASP A 274 13.17 -15.99 -2.33
C ASP A 274 13.74 -14.58 -2.59
N VAL A 275 13.23 -13.86 -3.60
CA VAL A 275 13.56 -12.44 -3.81
C VAL A 275 12.95 -11.60 -2.70
N ALA A 276 11.68 -11.82 -2.38
CA ALA A 276 11.00 -11.14 -1.27
C ALA A 276 11.75 -11.33 0.06
N ASP A 277 12.16 -12.56 0.37
CA ASP A 277 12.95 -12.88 1.56
C ASP A 277 14.30 -12.14 1.60
N ARG A 278 15.03 -12.13 0.48
CA ARG A 278 16.30 -11.38 0.38
C ARG A 278 16.12 -9.88 0.57
N ILE A 279 15.07 -9.28 0.01
CA ILE A 279 14.76 -7.86 0.19
C ILE A 279 14.55 -7.57 1.67
N LEU A 280 13.69 -8.32 2.35
CA LEU A 280 13.36 -8.12 3.76
C LEU A 280 14.55 -8.39 4.69
N SER A 281 15.42 -9.37 4.36
CA SER A 281 16.60 -9.70 5.15
C SER A 281 17.72 -8.67 5.04
N ARG A 282 17.81 -7.96 3.91
CA ARG A 282 18.82 -6.91 3.65
C ARG A 282 18.33 -5.51 3.97
N ALA A 283 17.04 -5.37 4.24
CA ALA A 283 16.46 -4.08 4.57
C ALA A 283 17.14 -3.49 5.81
N PRO A 284 17.52 -2.21 5.77
CA PRO A 284 18.04 -1.54 6.97
C PRO A 284 16.99 -1.61 8.09
N ILE A 285 17.45 -1.56 9.33
CA ILE A 285 16.54 -1.41 10.47
C ILE A 285 15.83 -0.09 10.26
N GLY A 286 14.54 -0.18 9.92
CA GLY A 286 13.66 0.98 9.72
C GLY A 286 13.16 1.54 11.04
N TYR A 287 12.21 2.44 10.94
CA TYR A 287 11.53 2.93 12.13
C TYR A 287 10.69 1.82 12.77
N PRO A 288 10.54 1.83 14.12
CA PRO A 288 9.73 0.83 14.82
C PRO A 288 8.29 0.71 14.28
N GLU A 289 7.76 1.82 13.77
CA GLU A 289 6.41 1.89 13.19
C GLU A 289 6.27 1.12 11.88
N ASP A 290 7.35 0.99 11.11
CA ASP A 290 7.33 0.27 9.82
C ASP A 290 7.51 -1.23 10.02
N GLU A 291 7.99 -1.64 11.20
CA GLU A 291 8.30 -3.04 11.48
C GLU A 291 7.05 -3.93 11.40
N GLN A 292 5.88 -3.43 11.76
CA GLN A 292 4.62 -4.18 11.66
C GLN A 292 4.26 -4.52 10.20
N PHE A 293 4.44 -3.60 9.24
CA PHE A 293 4.23 -3.90 7.82
C PHE A 293 5.24 -4.92 7.31
N ARG A 294 6.50 -4.74 7.71
CA ARG A 294 7.58 -5.66 7.38
C ARG A 294 7.33 -7.05 7.94
N ASN A 295 6.87 -7.16 9.19
CA ASN A 295 6.52 -8.42 9.83
C ASN A 295 5.32 -9.09 9.16
N ASN A 296 4.33 -8.33 8.71
CA ASN A 296 3.21 -8.86 7.93
C ASN A 296 3.69 -9.54 6.63
N VAL A 297 4.55 -8.88 5.85
CA VAL A 297 5.10 -9.47 4.63
C VAL A 297 6.06 -10.63 4.92
N ARG A 298 6.91 -10.52 5.96
CA ARG A 298 7.77 -11.63 6.43
C ARG A 298 6.98 -12.87 6.81
N ALA A 299 5.80 -12.68 7.45
CA ALA A 299 4.93 -13.77 7.83
C ALA A 299 4.42 -14.54 6.61
N ILE A 300 4.03 -13.83 5.55
CA ILE A 300 3.61 -14.42 4.27
C ILE A 300 4.79 -15.18 3.64
N VAL A 301 5.96 -14.55 3.52
CA VAL A 301 7.18 -15.18 3.00
C VAL A 301 7.52 -16.44 3.79
N ARG A 302 7.46 -16.38 5.10
CA ARG A 302 7.75 -17.54 5.97
C ARG A 302 6.80 -18.70 5.71
N ALA A 303 5.51 -18.42 5.59
CA ALA A 303 4.50 -19.44 5.29
C ALA A 303 4.71 -20.05 3.90
N GLU A 304 5.01 -19.23 2.87
CA GLU A 304 5.34 -19.66 1.51
C GLU A 304 6.60 -20.54 1.48
N LYS A 305 7.59 -20.28 2.31
CA LYS A 305 8.83 -21.06 2.43
C LYS A 305 8.67 -22.36 3.23
N GLY A 306 7.47 -22.69 3.70
CA GLY A 306 7.14 -23.97 4.30
C GLY A 306 7.04 -23.99 5.83
N ASP A 307 7.02 -22.82 6.49
CA ASP A 307 6.65 -22.69 7.89
C ASP A 307 5.31 -21.95 8.07
N PRO A 308 4.18 -22.55 7.66
CA PRO A 308 2.88 -21.90 7.79
C PRO A 308 2.44 -21.70 9.26
N ARG A 309 2.93 -22.52 10.21
CA ARG A 309 2.64 -22.32 11.63
C ARG A 309 3.28 -21.05 12.17
N GLY A 310 4.54 -20.83 11.87
CA GLY A 310 5.26 -19.61 12.20
C GLY A 310 4.65 -18.40 11.51
N GLY A 311 4.33 -18.51 10.22
CA GLY A 311 3.65 -17.47 9.46
C GLY A 311 2.31 -17.06 10.07
N VAL A 312 1.43 -18.03 10.39
CA VAL A 312 0.12 -17.76 11.03
C VAL A 312 0.28 -17.01 12.35
N ARG A 313 1.22 -17.45 13.22
CA ARG A 313 1.44 -16.75 14.49
C ARG A 313 1.84 -15.30 14.29
N MET A 314 2.78 -15.03 13.38
CA MET A 314 3.20 -13.66 13.06
C MET A 314 2.05 -12.82 12.45
N LEU A 315 1.20 -13.41 11.61
CA LEU A 315 0.03 -12.73 11.05
C LEU A 315 -1.01 -12.37 12.11
N ASP A 316 -1.24 -13.26 13.09
CA ASP A 316 -2.14 -12.98 14.21
C ASP A 316 -1.60 -11.85 15.12
N GLU A 317 -0.29 -11.80 15.33
CA GLU A 317 0.37 -10.72 16.06
C GLU A 317 0.25 -9.39 15.28
N ALA A 318 0.56 -9.41 13.98
CA ALA A 318 0.43 -8.23 13.13
C ALA A 318 -1.02 -7.70 13.08
N ALA A 319 -2.03 -8.59 12.98
CA ALA A 319 -3.43 -8.17 13.00
C ALA A 319 -3.79 -7.41 14.28
N LYS A 320 -3.36 -7.91 15.45
CA LYS A 320 -3.59 -7.24 16.73
C LYS A 320 -2.90 -5.88 16.84
N GLU A 321 -1.67 -5.78 16.34
CA GLU A 321 -0.91 -4.53 16.34
C GLU A 321 -1.58 -3.49 15.42
N PHE A 322 -2.05 -3.90 14.24
CA PHE A 322 -2.79 -3.04 13.33
C PHE A 322 -4.12 -2.57 13.94
N GLU A 323 -4.88 -3.46 14.56
CA GLU A 323 -6.13 -3.10 15.26
C GLU A 323 -5.88 -2.09 16.37
N ALA A 324 -4.85 -2.29 17.21
CA ALA A 324 -4.51 -1.39 18.31
C ALA A 324 -4.18 0.04 17.83
N ARG A 325 -3.75 0.20 16.59
CA ARG A 325 -3.42 1.49 15.95
C ARG A 325 -4.55 2.07 15.08
N GLY A 326 -5.72 1.41 15.03
CA GLY A 326 -6.85 1.81 14.20
C GLY A 326 -6.68 1.50 12.72
N MET A 327 -5.82 0.56 12.36
CA MET A 327 -5.48 0.19 10.98
C MET A 327 -6.26 -1.06 10.54
N ALA A 328 -7.59 -0.98 10.58
CA ALA A 328 -8.44 -2.15 10.34
C ALA A 328 -8.32 -2.75 8.92
N HIS A 329 -8.00 -1.94 7.90
CA HIS A 329 -7.69 -2.46 6.56
C HIS A 329 -6.56 -3.49 6.59
N TRP A 330 -5.46 -3.17 7.27
CA TRP A 330 -4.28 -4.03 7.37
C TRP A 330 -4.50 -5.22 8.31
N ALA A 331 -5.26 -5.01 9.40
CA ALA A 331 -5.66 -6.07 10.31
C ALA A 331 -6.51 -7.14 9.60
N LEU A 332 -7.50 -6.72 8.79
CA LEU A 332 -8.26 -7.63 7.94
C LEU A 332 -7.35 -8.40 6.99
N GLY A 333 -6.34 -7.73 6.44
CA GLY A 333 -5.33 -8.30 5.59
C GLY A 333 -4.60 -9.46 6.22
N ALA A 334 -3.99 -9.18 7.32
CA ALA A 334 -3.28 -10.19 8.10
C ALA A 334 -4.20 -11.35 8.50
N ALA A 335 -5.45 -11.05 8.91
CA ALA A 335 -6.43 -12.06 9.31
C ALA A 335 -6.83 -13.00 8.16
N VAL A 336 -6.98 -12.48 6.94
CA VAL A 336 -7.29 -13.29 5.75
C VAL A 336 -6.13 -14.21 5.40
N HIS A 337 -4.91 -13.71 5.36
CA HIS A 337 -3.72 -14.54 5.15
C HIS A 337 -3.57 -15.61 6.24
N ALA A 338 -3.80 -15.24 7.51
CA ALA A 338 -3.78 -16.21 8.61
C ALA A 338 -4.83 -17.31 8.44
N ALA A 339 -6.06 -16.96 8.02
CA ALA A 339 -7.10 -17.94 7.76
C ALA A 339 -6.74 -18.88 6.59
N TYR A 340 -6.21 -18.33 5.49
CA TYR A 340 -5.72 -19.11 4.36
C TYR A 340 -4.67 -20.15 4.77
N TRP A 341 -3.66 -19.73 5.52
CA TRP A 341 -2.59 -20.62 5.97
C TRP A 341 -3.03 -21.62 7.05
N ARG A 342 -4.02 -21.26 7.89
CA ARG A 342 -4.64 -22.24 8.82
C ARG A 342 -5.34 -23.37 8.10
N GLU A 343 -6.00 -23.07 6.97
CA GLU A 343 -6.61 -24.12 6.14
C GLU A 343 -5.60 -25.12 5.62
N SER A 344 -4.38 -24.67 5.31
CA SER A 344 -3.28 -25.56 4.88
C SER A 344 -2.73 -26.43 6.02
N LEU A 345 -2.92 -26.02 7.26
CA LEU A 345 -2.45 -26.78 8.46
C LEU A 345 -3.47 -27.79 8.95
N VAL A 346 -4.74 -27.40 8.94
CA VAL A 346 -5.86 -28.22 9.42
C VAL A 346 -7.06 -27.96 8.50
N ARG A 347 -7.58 -29.01 7.86
CA ARG A 347 -8.76 -28.91 6.99
C ARG A 347 -9.94 -28.31 7.77
N GLY A 348 -10.51 -27.23 7.22
CA GLY A 348 -11.56 -26.47 7.90
C GLY A 348 -11.07 -25.44 8.91
N GLY A 349 -9.74 -25.39 9.21
CA GLY A 349 -9.18 -24.50 10.20
C GLY A 349 -9.30 -23.02 9.89
N GLY A 350 -9.30 -22.65 8.61
CA GLY A 350 -9.52 -21.28 8.14
C GLY A 350 -10.95 -21.02 7.65
N ALA A 351 -11.61 -22.04 7.14
CA ALA A 351 -12.90 -21.93 6.48
C ALA A 351 -14.00 -21.31 7.38
N SER A 352 -13.99 -21.60 8.68
CA SER A 352 -14.94 -21.05 9.65
C SER A 352 -14.85 -19.52 9.79
N ARG A 353 -13.72 -18.91 9.47
CA ARG A 353 -13.49 -17.47 9.54
C ARG A 353 -13.77 -16.75 8.23
N ALA A 354 -13.65 -17.44 7.09
CA ALA A 354 -13.72 -16.83 5.76
C ALA A 354 -15.02 -16.04 5.54
N ALA A 355 -16.17 -16.59 5.91
CA ALA A 355 -17.45 -15.90 5.76
C ALA A 355 -17.55 -14.64 6.64
N GLY A 356 -17.08 -14.70 7.89
CA GLY A 356 -17.00 -13.53 8.78
C GLY A 356 -16.15 -12.41 8.17
N LEU A 357 -14.96 -12.74 7.69
CA LEU A 357 -14.07 -11.78 7.05
C LEU A 357 -14.70 -11.12 5.82
N VAL A 358 -15.41 -11.87 4.96
CA VAL A 358 -16.11 -11.30 3.80
C VAL A 358 -17.27 -10.39 4.23
N ARG A 359 -18.02 -10.74 5.28
CA ARG A 359 -19.05 -9.85 5.83
C ARG A 359 -18.48 -8.57 6.40
N ASP A 360 -17.36 -8.64 7.11
CA ASP A 360 -16.68 -7.47 7.68
C ASP A 360 -16.22 -6.51 6.58
N ILE A 361 -15.71 -7.03 5.45
CA ILE A 361 -15.36 -6.22 4.28
C ILE A 361 -16.59 -5.51 3.73
N GLY A 362 -17.66 -6.26 3.49
CA GLY A 362 -18.91 -5.72 2.96
C GLY A 362 -19.53 -4.67 3.88
N ALA A 363 -19.52 -4.89 5.19
CA ALA A 363 -20.05 -3.95 6.18
C ALA A 363 -19.28 -2.61 6.18
N ARG A 364 -18.01 -2.63 5.77
CA ARG A 364 -17.14 -1.43 5.62
C ARG A 364 -17.23 -0.78 4.23
N GLY A 365 -18.06 -1.31 3.33
CA GLY A 365 -18.19 -0.83 1.95
C GLY A 365 -17.09 -1.29 1.02
N GLY A 366 -16.35 -2.34 1.38
CA GLY A 366 -15.39 -3.00 0.51
C GLY A 366 -16.08 -3.90 -0.51
N GLU A 367 -15.54 -3.97 -1.70
CA GLU A 367 -16.02 -4.80 -2.81
C GLU A 367 -15.08 -5.95 -3.16
N GLY A 368 -13.89 -5.93 -2.58
CA GLY A 368 -12.83 -6.89 -2.81
C GLY A 368 -11.74 -6.75 -1.76
N PHE A 369 -10.53 -7.15 -2.15
CA PHE A 369 -9.35 -7.06 -1.32
C PHE A 369 -8.17 -6.49 -2.06
N ALA A 370 -7.58 -5.45 -1.49
CA ALA A 370 -6.28 -4.96 -1.83
C ALA A 370 -5.21 -5.58 -0.90
N TYR A 371 -3.98 -5.61 -1.37
CA TYR A 371 -2.82 -6.11 -0.62
C TYR A 371 -2.83 -7.63 -0.38
N TYR A 372 -3.50 -8.39 -1.28
CA TYR A 372 -3.53 -9.84 -1.23
C TYR A 372 -2.98 -10.49 -2.47
N LEU A 373 -2.42 -11.67 -2.24
CA LEU A 373 -2.12 -12.57 -3.34
C LEU A 373 -3.44 -13.04 -3.96
N PRO A 374 -3.60 -13.02 -5.30
CA PRO A 374 -4.86 -13.38 -5.95
C PRO A 374 -5.37 -14.78 -5.59
N GLU A 375 -4.49 -15.74 -5.30
CA GLU A 375 -4.87 -17.08 -4.86
C GLU A 375 -5.51 -17.10 -3.47
N VAL A 376 -5.06 -16.22 -2.56
CA VAL A 376 -5.63 -16.05 -1.23
C VAL A 376 -7.04 -15.47 -1.35
N ALA A 377 -7.22 -14.47 -2.22
CA ALA A 377 -8.53 -13.89 -2.51
C ALA A 377 -9.48 -14.92 -3.18
N SER A 378 -8.99 -15.72 -4.12
CA SER A 378 -9.76 -16.79 -4.75
C SER A 378 -10.21 -17.85 -3.74
N TRP A 379 -9.31 -18.28 -2.83
CA TRP A 379 -9.65 -19.19 -1.73
C TRP A 379 -10.72 -18.59 -0.81
N LEU A 380 -10.55 -17.33 -0.41
CA LEU A 380 -11.49 -16.62 0.46
C LEU A 380 -12.89 -16.60 -0.16
N GLY A 381 -13.00 -16.21 -1.43
CA GLY A 381 -14.26 -16.14 -2.15
C GLY A 381 -14.93 -17.50 -2.25
N ARG A 382 -14.22 -18.54 -2.68
CA ARG A 382 -14.78 -19.92 -2.76
C ARG A 382 -15.27 -20.43 -1.42
N THR A 383 -14.52 -20.15 -0.36
CA THR A 383 -14.84 -20.67 0.97
C THR A 383 -16.03 -19.95 1.58
N ALA A 384 -16.11 -18.62 1.43
CA ALA A 384 -17.18 -17.80 1.97
C ALA A 384 -18.48 -17.88 1.17
N GLU A 385 -18.46 -18.31 -0.10
CA GLU A 385 -19.65 -18.40 -0.97
C GLU A 385 -20.75 -19.33 -0.41
N ARG A 386 -20.39 -20.23 0.50
CA ARG A 386 -21.34 -21.13 1.17
C ARG A 386 -22.24 -20.42 2.19
N ASP A 387 -21.80 -19.28 2.71
CA ASP A 387 -22.58 -18.46 3.64
C ASP A 387 -23.52 -17.54 2.86
N PRO A 388 -24.86 -17.62 3.08
CA PRO A 388 -25.84 -16.80 2.36
C PRO A 388 -25.57 -15.28 2.49
N ALA A 389 -25.13 -14.81 3.66
CA ALA A 389 -24.92 -13.40 3.93
C ALA A 389 -23.62 -12.86 3.31
N ALA A 390 -22.66 -13.73 2.97
CA ALA A 390 -21.40 -13.37 2.35
C ALA A 390 -21.35 -13.66 0.84
N ARG A 391 -22.31 -14.44 0.33
CA ARG A 391 -22.29 -15.10 -0.98
C ARG A 391 -22.00 -14.16 -2.15
N ASP A 392 -22.72 -13.07 -2.26
CA ASP A 392 -22.64 -12.20 -3.43
C ASP A 392 -21.28 -11.48 -3.48
N LEU A 393 -20.79 -10.99 -2.33
CA LEU A 393 -19.47 -10.39 -2.25
C LEU A 393 -18.37 -11.45 -2.46
N ALA A 394 -18.53 -12.64 -1.89
CA ALA A 394 -17.60 -13.75 -2.06
C ALA A 394 -17.45 -14.14 -3.54
N ARG A 395 -18.56 -14.18 -4.31
CA ARG A 395 -18.53 -14.42 -5.77
C ARG A 395 -17.78 -13.33 -6.52
N LYS A 396 -17.99 -12.05 -6.18
CA LYS A 396 -17.26 -10.92 -6.78
C LYS A 396 -15.75 -11.05 -6.52
N ILE A 397 -15.36 -11.27 -5.27
CA ILE A 397 -13.95 -11.46 -4.88
C ILE A 397 -13.33 -12.60 -5.66
N ARG A 398 -14.00 -13.77 -5.71
CA ARG A 398 -13.51 -14.94 -6.45
C ARG A 398 -13.37 -14.65 -7.94
N ALA A 399 -14.41 -14.10 -8.56
CA ALA A 399 -14.41 -13.84 -10.00
C ALA A 399 -13.26 -12.90 -10.39
N HIS A 400 -13.03 -11.86 -9.60
CA HIS A 400 -11.91 -10.92 -9.82
C HIS A 400 -10.56 -11.62 -9.66
N ALA A 401 -10.35 -12.35 -8.57
CA ALA A 401 -9.10 -13.06 -8.30
C ALA A 401 -8.81 -14.14 -9.36
N ASP A 402 -9.81 -14.91 -9.77
CA ASP A 402 -9.66 -15.93 -10.82
C ASP A 402 -9.33 -15.29 -12.18
N ALA A 403 -9.91 -14.11 -12.49
CA ALA A 403 -9.56 -13.35 -13.68
C ALA A 403 -8.12 -12.84 -13.63
N SER A 404 -7.67 -12.35 -12.49
CA SER A 404 -6.28 -11.89 -12.27
C SER A 404 -5.28 -13.04 -12.45
N LEU A 405 -5.56 -14.19 -11.88
CA LEU A 405 -4.72 -15.40 -12.03
C LEU A 405 -4.65 -15.86 -13.49
N ARG A 406 -5.76 -15.78 -14.25
CA ARG A 406 -5.75 -16.11 -15.69
C ARG A 406 -4.91 -15.13 -16.50
N ARG A 407 -5.02 -13.82 -16.22
CA ARG A 407 -4.19 -12.79 -16.90
C ARG A 407 -2.71 -12.98 -16.59
N ALA A 408 -2.36 -13.19 -15.32
CA ALA A 408 -0.98 -13.44 -14.91
C ALA A 408 -0.36 -14.65 -15.64
N LYS A 409 -1.16 -15.70 -15.88
CA LYS A 409 -0.72 -16.85 -16.68
C LYS A 409 -0.42 -16.47 -18.13
N SER A 410 -1.27 -15.66 -18.77
CA SER A 410 -1.06 -15.23 -20.16
C SER A 410 0.10 -14.23 -20.29
N ASP A 411 0.29 -13.37 -19.30
CA ASP A 411 1.36 -12.36 -19.26
C ASP A 411 2.75 -12.97 -19.02
N ASN A 412 2.80 -14.06 -18.24
CA ASN A 412 4.01 -14.87 -18.01
C ASN A 412 4.26 -15.95 -19.09
N ALA A 413 3.41 -16.05 -20.08
CA ALA A 413 3.62 -16.95 -21.20
C ALA A 413 4.80 -16.48 -22.05
N ALA A 414 6.01 -16.87 -21.66
CA ALA A 414 7.20 -16.68 -22.48
C ALA A 414 7.01 -17.37 -23.86
N PRO A 415 7.52 -16.78 -24.94
CA PRO A 415 7.41 -17.38 -26.26
C PRO A 415 8.13 -18.72 -26.28
N VAL A 416 7.38 -19.78 -26.65
CA VAL A 416 7.85 -21.09 -27.08
C VAL A 416 8.67 -21.87 -26.03
N GLY A 417 7.98 -22.70 -25.27
CA GLY A 417 8.59 -23.67 -24.34
C GLY A 417 7.86 -23.87 -23.03
N SER A 418 6.58 -23.45 -22.94
CA SER A 418 5.81 -23.62 -21.71
C SER A 418 5.76 -25.09 -21.30
N SER A 419 6.17 -25.35 -20.06
CA SER A 419 6.04 -26.68 -19.48
C SER A 419 4.56 -26.99 -19.26
N ALA A 420 4.18 -28.27 -19.34
CA ALA A 420 2.80 -28.65 -19.02
C ALA A 420 2.41 -28.26 -17.58
N LEU A 421 3.41 -28.15 -16.71
CA LEU A 421 3.26 -27.66 -15.35
C LEU A 421 2.96 -26.14 -15.30
N ASP A 422 3.54 -25.36 -16.21
CA ASP A 422 3.21 -23.93 -16.30
C ASP A 422 1.75 -23.72 -16.69
N GLU A 423 1.20 -24.59 -17.52
CA GLU A 423 -0.24 -24.59 -17.84
C GLU A 423 -1.10 -24.99 -16.64
N ALA A 424 -0.63 -25.93 -15.82
CA ALA A 424 -1.33 -26.37 -14.62
C ALA A 424 -1.14 -25.44 -13.42
N THR A 425 -0.15 -24.52 -13.45
CA THR A 425 0.23 -23.68 -12.28
C THR A 425 -0.96 -22.91 -11.71
N PHE A 426 -1.80 -22.35 -12.57
CA PHE A 426 -3.02 -21.65 -12.12
C PHE A 426 -3.90 -22.56 -11.27
N TYR A 427 -4.22 -23.76 -11.78
CA TYR A 427 -5.08 -24.70 -11.06
C TYR A 427 -4.41 -25.20 -9.78
N LEU A 428 -3.14 -25.52 -9.85
CA LEU A 428 -2.36 -25.98 -8.70
C LEU A 428 -2.33 -24.94 -7.56
N ARG A 429 -2.30 -23.66 -7.89
CA ARG A 429 -2.43 -22.58 -6.90
C ARG A 429 -3.85 -22.52 -6.29
N THR A 430 -4.88 -22.76 -7.09
CA THR A 430 -6.27 -22.75 -6.59
C THR A 430 -6.57 -23.93 -5.66
N VAL A 431 -5.86 -25.04 -5.77
CA VAL A 431 -5.93 -26.15 -4.80
C VAL A 431 -4.96 -25.99 -3.62
N GLY A 432 -4.34 -24.83 -3.51
CA GLY A 432 -3.58 -24.42 -2.33
C GLY A 432 -2.08 -24.79 -2.36
N LEU A 433 -1.49 -25.12 -3.51
CA LEU A 433 -0.04 -25.31 -3.58
C LEU A 433 0.70 -23.98 -3.40
N THR A 434 1.75 -23.99 -2.58
CA THR A 434 2.66 -22.85 -2.43
C THR A 434 3.60 -22.73 -3.62
N TRP A 435 4.20 -21.55 -3.82
CA TRP A 435 5.25 -21.38 -4.85
C TRP A 435 6.43 -22.30 -4.64
N ARG A 436 6.78 -22.64 -3.39
CA ARG A 436 7.83 -23.62 -3.09
C ARG A 436 7.46 -25.01 -3.55
N GLU A 437 6.21 -25.41 -3.32
CA GLU A 437 5.69 -26.71 -3.79
C GLU A 437 5.61 -26.78 -5.30
N LEU A 438 5.22 -25.70 -5.97
CA LEU A 438 5.27 -25.59 -7.44
C LEU A 438 6.72 -25.66 -7.96
N GLY A 439 7.67 -24.99 -7.28
CA GLY A 439 9.09 -25.09 -7.60
C GLY A 439 9.62 -26.53 -7.55
N ILE A 440 9.16 -27.31 -6.57
CA ILE A 440 9.50 -28.75 -6.46
C ILE A 440 8.94 -29.52 -7.66
N LEU A 441 7.68 -29.32 -8.01
CA LEU A 441 7.07 -29.96 -9.17
C LEU A 441 7.75 -29.56 -10.48
N ARG A 442 8.19 -28.31 -10.65
CA ARG A 442 8.96 -27.84 -11.81
C ARG A 442 10.29 -28.55 -11.93
N GLU A 443 11.04 -28.71 -10.85
CA GLU A 443 12.30 -29.46 -10.86
C GLU A 443 12.07 -30.93 -11.16
N MET A 444 10.98 -31.53 -10.66
CA MET A 444 10.59 -32.90 -11.01
C MET A 444 10.27 -33.03 -12.52
N GLU A 445 9.55 -32.09 -13.11
CA GLU A 445 9.26 -32.07 -14.54
C GLU A 445 10.53 -31.90 -15.38
N LEU A 446 11.45 -31.01 -14.98
CA LEU A 446 12.74 -30.84 -15.66
C LEU A 446 13.56 -32.12 -15.65
N LEU A 447 13.68 -32.78 -14.50
CA LEU A 447 14.37 -34.08 -14.40
C LEU A 447 13.73 -35.16 -15.30
N SER A 448 12.39 -35.17 -15.31
CA SER A 448 11.65 -36.11 -16.19
C SER A 448 11.90 -35.84 -17.67
N ARG A 449 11.92 -34.56 -18.09
CA ARG A 449 12.24 -34.17 -19.48
C ARG A 449 13.69 -34.46 -19.88
N GLU A 450 14.62 -34.38 -18.92
CA GLU A 450 16.01 -34.75 -19.11
C GLU A 450 16.20 -36.29 -19.19
N GLY A 451 15.14 -37.08 -19.08
CA GLY A 451 15.19 -38.54 -19.05
C GLY A 451 15.85 -39.10 -17.79
N LYS A 452 16.02 -38.29 -16.76
CA LYS A 452 16.60 -38.67 -15.48
C LYS A 452 15.53 -39.26 -14.56
N ARG A 453 15.93 -40.30 -13.82
CA ARG A 453 15.04 -40.86 -12.78
C ARG A 453 14.77 -39.82 -11.70
N LEU A 454 13.51 -39.73 -11.27
CA LEU A 454 13.11 -38.87 -10.14
C LEU A 454 13.65 -39.44 -8.83
N ASP A 455 14.92 -39.14 -8.54
CA ASP A 455 15.60 -39.49 -7.31
C ASP A 455 15.52 -38.32 -6.32
N ARG A 456 15.09 -38.61 -5.09
CA ARG A 456 14.88 -37.62 -4.05
C ARG A 456 16.17 -36.96 -3.57
N ALA A 457 17.30 -37.65 -3.59
CA ALA A 457 18.56 -37.07 -3.20
C ALA A 457 18.99 -35.99 -4.21
N SER A 458 18.99 -36.33 -5.49
CA SER A 458 19.29 -35.39 -6.58
C SER A 458 18.31 -34.20 -6.61
N LEU A 459 17.03 -34.45 -6.36
CA LEU A 459 16.03 -33.40 -6.30
C LEU A 459 16.27 -32.47 -5.09
N ALA A 460 16.63 -32.99 -3.93
CA ALA A 460 16.96 -32.23 -2.74
C ALA A 460 18.19 -31.32 -2.94
N ASP A 461 19.23 -31.87 -3.57
CA ASP A 461 20.47 -31.15 -3.92
C ASP A 461 20.16 -29.96 -4.88
N ARG A 462 19.42 -30.22 -5.96
CA ARG A 462 19.04 -29.17 -6.94
C ARG A 462 18.21 -28.04 -6.30
N LEU A 463 17.37 -28.38 -5.34
CA LEU A 463 16.52 -27.44 -4.62
C LEU A 463 17.23 -26.76 -3.43
N GLY A 464 18.45 -27.18 -3.08
CA GLY A 464 19.20 -26.67 -1.93
C GLY A 464 18.50 -26.92 -0.58
N VAL A 465 17.83 -28.08 -0.42
CA VAL A 465 17.12 -28.47 0.79
C VAL A 465 17.57 -29.82 1.32
N SER A 466 17.32 -30.09 2.63
CA SER A 466 17.56 -31.42 3.17
C SER A 466 16.56 -32.44 2.60
N PRO A 467 16.96 -33.72 2.45
CA PRO A 467 16.04 -34.78 2.03
C PRO A 467 14.79 -34.89 2.90
N ASN A 468 14.92 -34.59 4.19
CA ASN A 468 13.79 -34.59 5.13
C ASN A 468 12.83 -33.41 4.87
N THR A 469 13.36 -32.24 4.58
CA THR A 469 12.56 -31.07 4.17
C THR A 469 11.79 -31.34 2.90
N LEU A 470 12.47 -31.92 1.89
CA LEU A 470 11.83 -32.33 0.64
C LEU A 470 10.69 -33.34 0.89
N ARG A 471 10.92 -34.34 1.74
CA ARG A 471 9.89 -35.33 2.11
C ARG A 471 8.62 -34.68 2.67
N VAL A 472 8.79 -33.70 3.57
CA VAL A 472 7.65 -32.96 4.14
C VAL A 472 6.87 -32.22 3.06
N HIS A 473 7.55 -31.54 2.13
CA HIS A 473 6.89 -30.87 1.02
C HIS A 473 6.15 -31.84 0.11
N LEU A 474 6.76 -32.95 -0.28
CA LEU A 474 6.13 -33.97 -1.13
C LEU A 474 4.86 -34.57 -0.47
N THR A 475 4.88 -34.81 0.85
CA THR A 475 3.69 -35.25 1.59
C THR A 475 2.57 -34.19 1.53
N ARG A 476 2.90 -32.92 1.68
CA ARG A 476 1.92 -31.81 1.59
C ARG A 476 1.34 -31.68 0.18
N ILE A 477 2.18 -31.78 -0.86
CA ILE A 477 1.73 -31.76 -2.25
C ILE A 477 0.76 -32.90 -2.51
N ARG A 478 1.09 -34.12 -2.06
CA ARG A 478 0.19 -35.29 -2.20
C ARG A 478 -1.15 -35.07 -1.54
N ALA A 479 -1.16 -34.55 -0.31
CA ALA A 479 -2.39 -34.27 0.41
C ALA A 479 -3.26 -33.22 -0.32
N LYS A 480 -2.64 -32.20 -0.91
CA LYS A 480 -3.35 -31.14 -1.65
C LYS A 480 -3.90 -31.61 -3.00
N LEU A 481 -3.20 -32.53 -3.66
CA LEU A 481 -3.59 -33.13 -4.94
C LEU A 481 -4.44 -34.40 -4.79
N ASP A 482 -4.76 -34.79 -3.57
CA ASP A 482 -5.47 -36.05 -3.25
C ASP A 482 -4.80 -37.31 -3.83
N VAL A 483 -3.47 -37.30 -3.81
CA VAL A 483 -2.65 -38.43 -4.26
C VAL A 483 -2.20 -39.26 -3.06
N GLY A 484 -2.60 -40.50 -2.99
CA GLY A 484 -2.27 -41.40 -1.86
C GLY A 484 -0.76 -41.56 -1.65
N ASP A 485 -0.35 -41.68 -0.37
CA ASP A 485 1.05 -41.71 0.09
C ASP A 485 1.91 -42.86 -0.50
N ARG A 486 1.30 -43.94 -0.91
CA ARG A 486 1.98 -45.15 -1.43
C ARG A 486 2.34 -45.09 -2.93
N ARG A 487 1.92 -44.01 -3.62
CA ARG A 487 2.21 -43.87 -5.05
C ARG A 487 3.55 -43.16 -5.24
N GLY A 488 4.30 -43.57 -6.28
CA GLY A 488 5.61 -42.97 -6.60
C GLY A 488 5.55 -41.48 -6.91
N ASP A 489 6.72 -40.82 -6.90
CA ASP A 489 6.83 -39.39 -7.19
C ASP A 489 6.46 -39.05 -8.65
N GLU A 490 6.61 -40.00 -9.58
CA GLU A 490 6.14 -39.89 -10.97
C GLU A 490 4.63 -39.78 -11.08
N VAL A 491 3.90 -40.52 -10.23
CA VAL A 491 2.42 -40.41 -10.16
C VAL A 491 1.99 -39.04 -9.61
N LEU A 492 2.75 -38.50 -8.67
CA LEU A 492 2.52 -37.18 -8.16
C LEU A 492 2.69 -36.10 -9.24
N LEU A 493 3.77 -36.19 -10.03
CA LEU A 493 3.99 -35.29 -11.15
C LEU A 493 2.90 -35.45 -12.22
N SER A 494 2.52 -36.66 -12.57
CA SER A 494 1.44 -36.94 -13.53
C SER A 494 0.11 -36.36 -13.03
N ALA A 495 -0.23 -36.52 -11.75
CA ALA A 495 -1.43 -35.94 -11.16
C ALA A 495 -1.42 -34.42 -11.23
N ALA A 496 -0.26 -33.77 -10.98
CA ALA A 496 -0.12 -32.33 -11.09
C ALA A 496 -0.33 -31.85 -12.55
N LEU A 497 0.22 -32.56 -13.52
CA LEU A 497 0.14 -32.21 -14.95
C LEU A 497 -1.25 -32.46 -15.57
N THR A 498 -2.03 -33.38 -15.01
CA THR A 498 -3.36 -33.73 -15.52
C THR A 498 -4.49 -32.93 -14.88
N GLN A 499 -4.20 -32.14 -13.86
CA GLN A 499 -5.20 -31.28 -13.21
C GLN A 499 -5.66 -30.18 -14.17
N ARG A 500 -6.86 -30.35 -14.74
CA ARG A 500 -7.52 -29.34 -15.59
C ARG A 500 -8.72 -28.78 -14.84
N PRO A 501 -9.10 -27.51 -15.06
CA PRO A 501 -10.37 -27.02 -14.55
C PRO A 501 -11.49 -27.90 -15.11
N VAL A 502 -12.35 -28.40 -14.22
CA VAL A 502 -13.64 -28.96 -14.64
C VAL A 502 -14.39 -27.80 -15.27
N ALA A 503 -14.76 -27.95 -16.54
CA ALA A 503 -15.47 -26.96 -17.36
C ALA A 503 -16.81 -26.53 -16.72
#